data_2c2dea6a65e362fe1acf159e3ed94e95
#
_entry.id   2c2dea6a65e362fe1acf159e3ed94e95
#
_cell.length_a   1.000
_cell.length_b   1.000
_cell.length_c   1.000
_cell.angle_alpha   90.00
_cell.angle_beta   90.00
_cell.angle_gamma   90.00
#
_symmetry.space_group_name_H-M   'P 1'
#
loop_
_entity.id
_entity.type
_entity.pdbx_description
1 polymer ?
#
loop_
_entity_poly.entity_id
_entity_poly.type
_entity_poly.pdbx_seq_one_letter_code
_entity_poly.pdbx_strand_id
1 'polypeptide(L)'
;SFEQVEGLAARICQEKYDWIIVAGGDGTLRAIIDVFAKHEHMPYVSVFPAGTVNLVAKELLMSNDPAKWVKRVSKGIVSPVQLGKANGHIFLTVAGIGFDSLVVDNVSELEKKLLSKLAYVWQGTEMMRKEFVYSNWRYKFQVRLDDEEEWYEASSVIVGKSRYYAGRYS
;
A
#
# COMPACT_ATOMS: atom_id res chain seq x y z
N SER A 1 18.01 2.16 -0.38
CA SER A 1 17.26 3.20 -1.12
C SER A 1 16.27 2.54 -2.08
N PHE A 2 15.32 3.29 -2.59
CA PHE A 2 14.36 2.82 -3.61
C PHE A 2 15.06 2.32 -4.87
N GLU A 3 16.09 3.01 -5.34
CA GLU A 3 16.90 2.62 -6.50
C GLU A 3 17.54 1.22 -6.34
N GLN A 4 17.96 0.86 -5.14
CA GLN A 4 18.51 -0.48 -4.87
C GLN A 4 17.43 -1.56 -4.98
N VAL A 5 16.21 -1.26 -4.54
CA VAL A 5 15.06 -2.17 -4.65
C VAL A 5 14.68 -2.36 -6.12
N GLU A 6 14.65 -1.28 -6.90
CA GLU A 6 14.36 -1.34 -8.33
C GLU A 6 15.41 -2.16 -9.09
N GLY A 7 16.70 -1.90 -8.86
CA GLY A 7 17.79 -2.65 -9.49
C GLY A 7 17.76 -4.14 -9.14
N LEU A 8 17.47 -4.48 -7.88
CA LEU A 8 17.32 -5.86 -7.43
C LEU A 8 16.13 -6.56 -8.11
N ALA A 9 14.98 -5.89 -8.15
CA ALA A 9 13.78 -6.46 -8.75
C ALA A 9 13.94 -6.68 -10.27
N ALA A 10 14.58 -5.74 -10.97
CA ALA A 10 14.91 -5.91 -12.39
C ALA A 10 15.82 -7.13 -12.62
N ARG A 11 16.85 -7.32 -11.77
CA ARG A 11 17.74 -8.47 -11.84
C ARG A 11 17.00 -9.79 -11.57
N ILE A 12 16.07 -9.83 -10.62
CA ILE A 12 15.23 -10.99 -10.34
C ILE A 12 14.44 -11.40 -11.59
N CYS A 13 13.86 -10.42 -12.30
CA CYS A 13 13.15 -10.70 -13.55
C CYS A 13 14.07 -11.21 -14.66
N GLN A 14 15.27 -10.65 -14.81
CA GLN A 14 16.26 -11.07 -15.82
C GLN A 14 16.78 -12.49 -15.55
N GLU A 15 17.05 -12.81 -14.29
CA GLU A 15 17.54 -14.13 -13.88
C GLU A 15 16.41 -15.17 -13.79
N LYS A 16 15.14 -14.77 -14.03
CA LYS A 16 13.94 -15.61 -14.09
C LYS A 16 13.73 -16.48 -12.84
N TYR A 17 13.85 -15.86 -11.67
CA TYR A 17 13.50 -16.55 -10.43
C TYR A 17 12.01 -16.92 -10.44
N ASP A 18 11.68 -18.16 -10.07
CA ASP A 18 10.30 -18.64 -9.99
C ASP A 18 9.58 -18.09 -8.75
N TRP A 19 10.31 -17.88 -7.67
CA TRP A 19 9.75 -17.49 -6.39
C TRP A 19 10.72 -16.64 -5.57
N ILE A 20 10.17 -15.62 -4.90
CA ILE A 20 10.92 -14.74 -4.00
C ILE A 20 10.18 -14.55 -2.67
N ILE A 21 10.94 -14.18 -1.66
CA ILE A 21 10.44 -13.78 -0.35
C ILE A 21 10.74 -12.30 -0.14
N VAL A 22 9.69 -11.51 0.08
CA VAL A 22 9.80 -10.10 0.44
C VAL A 22 9.63 -9.96 1.95
N ALA A 23 10.72 -9.75 2.67
CA ALA A 23 10.69 -9.38 4.09
C ALA A 23 10.61 -7.86 4.22
N GLY A 24 9.43 -7.33 4.51
CA GLY A 24 9.20 -5.88 4.55
C GLY A 24 7.76 -5.49 4.86
N GLY A 25 7.48 -4.21 4.77
CA GLY A 25 6.13 -3.66 4.88
C GLY A 25 5.47 -3.47 3.51
N ASP A 26 4.23 -2.93 3.53
CA ASP A 26 3.42 -2.70 2.33
C ASP A 26 4.13 -1.81 1.30
N GLY A 27 4.88 -0.81 1.75
CA GLY A 27 5.65 0.09 0.87
C GLY A 27 6.78 -0.62 0.12
N THR A 28 7.54 -1.49 0.80
CA THR A 28 8.61 -2.30 0.17
C THR A 28 8.01 -3.27 -0.84
N LEU A 29 6.93 -3.95 -0.46
CA LEU A 29 6.23 -4.86 -1.34
C LEU A 29 5.71 -4.14 -2.59
N ARG A 30 5.06 -2.98 -2.42
CA ARG A 30 4.57 -2.17 -3.54
C ARG A 30 5.68 -1.80 -4.51
N ALA A 31 6.82 -1.34 -4.00
CA ALA A 31 7.95 -0.95 -4.83
C ALA A 31 8.47 -2.11 -5.70
N ILE A 32 8.55 -3.32 -5.14
CA ILE A 32 8.96 -4.52 -5.86
C ILE A 32 7.93 -4.90 -6.92
N ILE A 33 6.65 -4.93 -6.58
CA ILE A 33 5.55 -5.28 -7.50
C ILE A 33 5.45 -4.26 -8.65
N ASP A 34 5.69 -2.97 -8.38
CA ASP A 34 5.67 -1.93 -9.41
C ASP A 34 6.77 -2.14 -10.47
N VAL A 35 7.91 -2.69 -10.08
CA VAL A 35 8.96 -3.09 -11.03
C VAL A 35 8.54 -4.34 -11.80
N PHE A 36 8.07 -5.38 -11.11
CA PHE A 36 7.66 -6.63 -11.75
C PHE A 36 6.58 -6.43 -12.80
N ALA A 37 5.62 -5.52 -12.54
CA ALA A 37 4.55 -5.23 -13.48
C ALA A 37 5.02 -4.59 -14.81
N LYS A 38 6.27 -4.18 -14.90
CA LYS A 38 6.91 -3.64 -16.11
C LYS A 38 7.69 -4.72 -16.90
N HIS A 39 7.77 -5.94 -16.36
CA HIS A 39 8.48 -7.07 -16.95
C HIS A 39 7.52 -8.19 -17.33
N GLU A 40 7.88 -8.94 -18.37
CA GLU A 40 7.07 -10.10 -18.81
C GLU A 40 7.10 -11.25 -17.81
N HIS A 41 8.23 -11.44 -17.11
CA HIS A 41 8.38 -12.47 -16.09
C HIS A 41 8.10 -11.89 -14.69
N MET A 42 7.12 -12.46 -14.01
CA MET A 42 6.79 -12.12 -12.64
C MET A 42 6.88 -13.37 -11.75
N PRO A 43 7.81 -13.39 -10.78
CA PRO A 43 7.93 -14.52 -9.87
C PRO A 43 6.74 -14.62 -8.90
N TYR A 44 6.52 -15.79 -8.33
CA TYR A 44 5.66 -15.90 -7.15
C TYR A 44 6.26 -15.12 -5.99
N VAL A 45 5.40 -14.44 -5.25
CA VAL A 45 5.84 -13.58 -4.15
C VAL A 45 5.26 -14.06 -2.82
N SER A 46 6.12 -14.36 -1.86
CA SER A 46 5.73 -14.56 -0.47
C SER A 46 6.14 -13.36 0.37
N VAL A 47 5.23 -12.89 1.22
CA VAL A 47 5.47 -11.73 2.07
C VAL A 47 5.73 -12.17 3.51
N PHE A 48 6.90 -11.79 4.05
CA PHE A 48 7.16 -11.87 5.49
C PHE A 48 6.92 -10.47 6.10
N PRO A 49 5.94 -10.33 7.03
CA PRO A 49 5.51 -9.03 7.55
C PRO A 49 6.53 -8.46 8.55
N ALA A 50 7.46 -7.65 8.05
CA ALA A 50 8.49 -6.97 8.84
C ALA A 50 8.28 -5.45 8.94
N GLY A 51 7.20 -4.91 8.40
CA GLY A 51 6.83 -3.50 8.52
C GLY A 51 5.90 -3.22 9.69
N THR A 52 5.42 -1.97 9.80
CA THR A 52 4.59 -1.51 10.92
C THR A 52 3.14 -1.99 10.82
N VAL A 53 2.52 -1.91 9.65
CA VAL A 53 1.07 -2.19 9.47
C VAL A 53 0.83 -3.52 8.77
N ASN A 54 1.49 -3.78 7.65
CA ASN A 54 1.50 -5.02 6.88
C ASN A 54 0.08 -5.48 6.46
N LEU A 55 -0.66 -4.60 5.80
CA LEU A 55 -2.05 -4.86 5.40
C LEU A 55 -2.15 -6.05 4.45
N VAL A 56 -1.28 -6.12 3.44
CA VAL A 56 -1.25 -7.24 2.48
C VAL A 56 -1.00 -8.57 3.19
N ALA A 57 -0.02 -8.60 4.11
CA ALA A 57 0.27 -9.81 4.86
C ALA A 57 -0.90 -10.24 5.75
N LYS A 58 -1.64 -9.30 6.33
CA LYS A 58 -2.86 -9.58 7.10
C LYS A 58 -3.97 -10.15 6.23
N GLU A 59 -4.20 -9.60 5.05
CA GLU A 59 -5.18 -10.14 4.10
C GLU A 59 -4.85 -11.58 3.69
N LEU A 60 -3.57 -11.84 3.46
CA LEU A 60 -3.07 -13.17 3.12
C LEU A 60 -2.94 -14.09 4.35
N LEU A 61 -3.34 -13.65 5.53
CA LEU A 61 -3.23 -14.38 6.81
C LEU A 61 -1.79 -14.84 7.09
N MET A 62 -0.79 -14.03 6.71
CA MET A 62 0.62 -14.30 6.99
C MET A 62 0.97 -13.91 8.42
N SER A 63 1.68 -14.80 9.12
CA SER A 63 2.15 -14.56 10.49
C SER A 63 3.49 -13.84 10.50
N ASN A 64 3.74 -13.02 11.53
CA ASN A 64 5.07 -12.48 11.84
C ASN A 64 5.94 -13.45 12.67
N ASP A 65 5.37 -14.58 13.10
CA ASP A 65 6.11 -15.68 13.71
C ASP A 65 6.77 -16.49 12.57
N PRO A 66 8.11 -16.61 12.55
CA PRO A 66 8.81 -17.29 11.47
C PRO A 66 8.40 -18.76 11.29
N ALA A 67 8.17 -19.49 12.38
CA ALA A 67 7.81 -20.92 12.32
C ALA A 67 6.42 -21.11 11.71
N LYS A 68 5.45 -20.29 12.11
CA LYS A 68 4.10 -20.29 11.54
C LYS A 68 4.12 -19.87 10.08
N TRP A 69 4.94 -18.86 9.75
CA TRP A 69 5.11 -18.36 8.39
C TRP A 69 5.67 -19.45 7.47
N VAL A 70 6.78 -20.09 7.85
CA VAL A 70 7.37 -21.21 7.11
C VAL A 70 6.36 -22.33 6.91
N LYS A 71 5.67 -22.76 7.97
CA LYS A 71 4.64 -23.79 7.89
C LYS A 71 3.51 -23.46 6.91
N ARG A 72 3.18 -22.16 6.75
CA ARG A 72 2.17 -21.71 5.79
C ARG A 72 2.70 -21.72 4.36
N VAL A 73 3.87 -21.13 4.14
CA VAL A 73 4.48 -21.00 2.81
C VAL A 73 4.88 -22.36 2.23
N SER A 74 5.38 -23.28 3.07
CA SER A 74 5.76 -24.63 2.64
C SER A 74 4.60 -25.48 2.11
N LYS A 75 3.35 -25.05 2.31
CA LYS A 75 2.20 -25.70 1.68
C LYS A 75 2.09 -25.45 0.17
N GLY A 76 2.84 -24.49 -0.36
CA GLY A 76 2.87 -24.18 -1.79
C GLY A 76 1.55 -23.65 -2.36
N ILE A 77 0.64 -23.14 -1.52
CA ILE A 77 -0.64 -22.62 -1.99
C ILE A 77 -0.44 -21.22 -2.55
N VAL A 78 -0.68 -21.07 -3.84
CA VAL A 78 -0.63 -19.77 -4.54
C VAL A 78 -2.04 -19.21 -4.66
N SER A 79 -2.19 -17.92 -4.37
CA SER A 79 -3.45 -17.19 -4.53
C SER A 79 -3.23 -15.97 -5.43
N PRO A 80 -4.09 -15.73 -6.42
CA PRO A 80 -4.01 -14.52 -7.22
C PRO A 80 -4.35 -13.30 -6.36
N VAL A 81 -3.58 -12.24 -6.51
CA VAL A 81 -3.84 -10.94 -5.88
C VAL A 81 -4.07 -9.92 -6.98
N GLN A 82 -5.26 -9.35 -7.01
CA GLN A 82 -5.57 -8.26 -7.93
C GLN A 82 -4.78 -7.01 -7.52
N LEU A 83 -4.26 -6.29 -8.49
CA LEU A 83 -3.58 -5.01 -8.28
C LEU A 83 -4.54 -3.88 -8.68
N GLY A 84 -4.57 -2.81 -7.89
CA GLY A 84 -5.21 -1.57 -8.30
C GLY A 84 -4.24 -0.68 -9.07
N LYS A 85 -4.73 0.15 -9.98
CA LYS A 85 -3.93 1.11 -10.72
C LYS A 85 -4.62 2.46 -10.71
N ALA A 86 -3.89 3.52 -10.37
CA ALA A 86 -4.37 4.89 -10.39
C ALA A 86 -3.32 5.78 -11.09
N ASN A 87 -3.68 6.45 -12.16
CA ASN A 87 -2.79 7.26 -12.99
C ASN A 87 -1.46 6.56 -13.35
N GLY A 88 -1.52 5.27 -13.66
CA GLY A 88 -0.35 4.47 -14.00
C GLY A 88 0.42 3.88 -12.80
N HIS A 89 0.13 4.29 -11.59
CA HIS A 89 0.77 3.78 -10.37
C HIS A 89 0.00 2.63 -9.75
N ILE A 90 0.72 1.57 -9.37
CA ILE A 90 0.12 0.40 -8.72
C ILE A 90 -0.10 0.67 -7.23
N PHE A 91 -1.25 0.26 -6.73
CA PHE A 91 -1.52 0.16 -5.30
C PHE A 91 -2.01 -1.25 -4.92
N LEU A 92 -1.66 -1.69 -3.71
CA LEU A 92 -1.91 -3.05 -3.26
C LEU A 92 -3.18 -3.16 -2.40
N THR A 93 -3.48 -2.12 -1.63
CA THR A 93 -4.56 -2.13 -0.64
C THR A 93 -5.48 -0.94 -0.77
N VAL A 94 -4.95 0.26 -0.60
CA VAL A 94 -5.71 1.52 -0.64
C VAL A 94 -4.90 2.57 -1.41
N ALA A 95 -5.58 3.37 -2.21
CA ALA A 95 -5.07 4.61 -2.77
C ALA A 95 -5.92 5.78 -2.29
N GLY A 96 -5.29 6.83 -1.78
CA GLY A 96 -5.94 8.05 -1.32
C GLY A 96 -5.35 9.29 -2.01
N ILE A 97 -6.22 10.23 -2.37
CA ILE A 97 -5.85 11.54 -2.91
C ILE A 97 -6.65 12.61 -2.15
N GLY A 98 -6.00 13.73 -1.82
CA GLY A 98 -6.62 14.82 -1.06
C GLY A 98 -6.36 14.69 0.43
N PHE A 99 -7.38 14.88 1.27
CA PHE A 99 -7.23 14.93 2.72
C PHE A 99 -6.50 13.71 3.31
N ASP A 100 -6.85 12.51 2.86
CA ASP A 100 -6.24 11.27 3.36
C ASP A 100 -4.72 11.23 3.12
N SER A 101 -4.26 11.66 1.94
CA SER A 101 -2.82 11.71 1.63
C SER A 101 -2.09 12.75 2.47
N LEU A 102 -2.70 13.90 2.76
CA LEU A 102 -2.11 14.94 3.60
C LEU A 102 -1.93 14.45 5.05
N VAL A 103 -2.88 13.68 5.58
CA VAL A 103 -2.74 13.07 6.92
C VAL A 103 -1.59 12.07 6.95
N VAL A 104 -1.45 11.24 5.91
CA VAL A 104 -0.36 10.24 5.83
C VAL A 104 1.01 10.92 5.71
N ASP A 105 1.14 11.97 4.90
CA ASP A 105 2.41 12.65 4.65
C ASP A 105 2.91 13.45 5.86
N ASN A 106 1.98 13.99 6.68
CA ASN A 106 2.33 14.80 7.85
C ASN A 106 2.67 13.97 9.10
N VAL A 107 2.44 12.66 9.09
CA VAL A 107 2.85 11.79 10.20
C VAL A 107 4.33 11.47 10.07
N SER A 108 5.17 12.02 10.96
CA SER A 108 6.61 11.78 10.95
C SER A 108 6.96 10.29 11.13
N GLU A 109 8.12 9.88 10.62
CA GLU A 109 8.63 8.51 10.76
C GLU A 109 8.76 8.06 12.23
N LEU A 110 9.09 9.00 13.13
CA LEU A 110 9.19 8.73 14.57
C LEU A 110 7.81 8.55 15.21
N GLU A 111 6.84 9.37 14.83
CA GLU A 111 5.45 9.30 15.28
C GLU A 111 4.78 8.03 14.75
N LYS A 112 5.09 7.61 13.52
CA LYS A 112 4.65 6.32 12.96
C LYS A 112 5.11 5.14 13.82
N LYS A 113 6.31 5.20 14.40
CA LYS A 113 6.86 4.13 15.26
C LYS A 113 6.35 4.16 16.69
N LEU A 114 6.20 5.34 17.29
CA LEU A 114 5.90 5.51 18.73
C LEU A 114 4.39 5.58 19.04
N LEU A 115 3.59 6.15 18.16
CA LEU A 115 2.20 6.52 18.45
C LEU A 115 1.20 6.00 17.40
N SER A 116 1.48 4.88 16.80
CA SER A 116 0.88 4.33 15.56
C SER A 116 -0.63 4.52 15.32
N LYS A 117 -1.44 4.78 16.34
CA LYS A 117 -2.88 5.00 16.23
C LYS A 117 -3.35 6.35 16.76
N LEU A 118 -2.78 6.80 17.89
CA LEU A 118 -3.18 8.05 18.53
C LEU A 118 -2.66 9.26 17.76
N ALA A 119 -1.44 9.20 17.22
CA ALA A 119 -0.89 10.27 16.40
C ALA A 119 -1.66 10.45 15.09
N TYR A 120 -2.08 9.34 14.47
CA TYR A 120 -2.90 9.39 13.25
C TYR A 120 -4.25 10.07 13.50
N VAL A 121 -4.92 9.72 14.58
CA VAL A 121 -6.20 10.34 14.99
C VAL A 121 -5.99 11.81 15.40
N TRP A 122 -4.95 12.10 16.20
CA TRP A 122 -4.65 13.47 16.66
C TRP A 122 -4.31 14.41 15.50
N GLN A 123 -3.44 14.00 14.59
CA GLN A 123 -3.10 14.79 13.40
C GLN A 123 -4.29 14.95 12.47
N GLY A 124 -5.11 13.90 12.29
CA GLY A 124 -6.35 13.99 11.55
C GLY A 124 -7.28 15.06 12.11
N THR A 125 -7.47 15.12 13.43
CA THR A 125 -8.33 16.14 14.08
C THR A 125 -7.75 17.55 13.99
N GLU A 126 -6.44 17.75 14.13
CA GLU A 126 -5.78 19.05 13.97
C GLU A 126 -5.83 19.55 12.51
N MET A 127 -5.64 18.66 11.54
CA MET A 127 -5.78 19.00 10.13
C MET A 127 -7.24 19.32 9.77
N MET A 128 -8.20 18.51 10.24
CA MET A 128 -9.61 18.81 10.05
C MET A 128 -9.98 20.17 10.65
N ARG A 129 -9.46 20.51 11.82
CA ARG A 129 -9.68 21.82 12.45
C ARG A 129 -9.07 22.95 11.61
N LYS A 130 -7.85 22.79 11.10
CA LYS A 130 -7.19 23.77 10.23
C LYS A 130 -7.92 23.92 8.90
N GLU A 131 -8.22 22.82 8.22
CA GLU A 131 -8.96 22.81 6.96
C GLU A 131 -10.38 23.35 7.13
N PHE A 132 -11.08 23.02 8.22
CA PHE A 132 -12.42 23.51 8.51
C PHE A 132 -12.44 25.02 8.85
N VAL A 133 -11.39 25.51 9.53
CA VAL A 133 -11.24 26.94 9.87
C VAL A 133 -10.79 27.78 8.68
N TYR A 134 -9.98 27.20 7.78
CA TYR A 134 -9.54 27.86 6.55
C TYR A 134 -10.42 27.52 5.34
N SER A 135 -11.61 27.01 5.55
CA SER A 135 -12.69 26.54 4.68
C SER A 135 -12.69 27.11 3.25
N ASN A 136 -11.68 26.77 2.51
CA ASN A 136 -11.77 26.66 1.06
C ASN A 136 -11.15 25.33 0.72
N TRP A 137 -11.98 24.33 0.50
CA TRP A 137 -11.60 23.05 -0.12
C TRP A 137 -10.86 23.33 -1.43
N ARG A 138 -9.55 23.58 -1.30
CA ARG A 138 -8.74 24.12 -2.41
C ARG A 138 -8.45 23.11 -3.49
N TYR A 139 -8.67 21.83 -3.20
CA TYR A 139 -8.36 20.78 -4.15
C TYR A 139 -9.68 20.24 -4.71
N LYS A 140 -9.87 20.46 -5.99
CA LYS A 140 -10.91 19.82 -6.77
C LYS A 140 -10.24 18.85 -7.72
N PHE A 141 -10.59 17.59 -7.61
CA PHE A 141 -10.12 16.54 -8.50
C PHE A 141 -11.24 16.15 -9.43
N GLN A 142 -10.91 15.89 -10.67
CA GLN A 142 -11.80 15.19 -11.57
C GLN A 142 -11.39 13.72 -11.58
N VAL A 143 -12.33 12.85 -11.30
CA VAL A 143 -12.15 11.41 -11.18
C VAL A 143 -13.00 10.75 -12.25
N ARG A 144 -12.40 9.83 -12.97
CA ARG A 144 -13.10 8.94 -13.88
C ARG A 144 -12.75 7.50 -13.52
N LEU A 145 -13.74 6.66 -13.41
CA LEU A 145 -13.55 5.22 -13.26
C LEU A 145 -13.36 4.60 -14.65
N ASP A 146 -12.50 3.61 -14.72
CA ASP A 146 -11.95 2.97 -15.92
C ASP A 146 -12.79 3.10 -17.21
N ASP A 147 -13.93 2.41 -17.27
CA ASP A 147 -14.78 2.32 -18.47
C ASP A 147 -15.94 3.32 -18.49
N GLU A 148 -16.04 4.21 -17.50
CA GLU A 148 -17.09 5.22 -17.45
C GLU A 148 -16.72 6.44 -18.29
N GLU A 149 -17.71 7.03 -18.98
CA GLU A 149 -17.53 8.29 -19.71
C GLU A 149 -17.66 9.50 -18.77
N GLU A 150 -18.33 9.34 -17.64
CA GLU A 150 -18.62 10.41 -16.70
C GLU A 150 -17.43 10.76 -15.81
N TRP A 151 -17.24 12.06 -15.57
CA TRP A 151 -16.25 12.60 -14.66
C TRP A 151 -16.93 13.12 -13.40
N TYR A 152 -16.42 12.70 -12.26
CA TYR A 152 -16.89 13.10 -10.93
C TYR A 152 -15.98 14.16 -10.34
N GLU A 153 -16.55 15.26 -9.82
CA GLU A 153 -15.79 16.26 -9.07
C GLU A 153 -15.71 15.82 -7.60
N ALA A 154 -14.51 15.75 -7.04
CA ALA A 154 -14.27 15.37 -5.67
C ALA A 154 -13.16 16.22 -5.04
N SER A 155 -13.22 16.43 -3.73
CA SER A 155 -12.16 17.06 -2.93
C SER A 155 -11.24 16.05 -2.25
N SER A 156 -11.70 14.81 -2.13
CA SER A 156 -10.93 13.66 -1.63
C SER A 156 -11.45 12.39 -2.28
N VAL A 157 -10.55 11.49 -2.61
CA VAL A 157 -10.86 10.19 -3.22
C VAL A 157 -10.10 9.12 -2.44
N ILE A 158 -10.82 8.10 -2.04
CA ILE A 158 -10.24 6.92 -1.41
C ILE A 158 -10.73 5.69 -2.18
N VAL A 159 -9.80 4.93 -2.73
CA VAL A 159 -10.09 3.67 -3.40
C VAL A 159 -9.53 2.55 -2.56
N GLY A 160 -10.40 1.77 -1.94
CA GLY A 160 -10.05 0.63 -1.11
C GLY A 160 -10.30 -0.67 -1.84
N LYS A 161 -9.28 -1.53 -1.88
CA LYS A 161 -9.40 -2.90 -2.39
C LYS A 161 -9.19 -3.94 -1.27
N SER A 162 -8.65 -3.49 -0.13
CA SER A 162 -8.43 -4.28 1.07
C SER A 162 -9.63 -4.22 2.01
N ARG A 163 -9.87 -5.33 2.73
CA ARG A 163 -10.81 -5.34 3.86
C ARG A 163 -10.33 -4.52 5.05
N TYR A 164 -9.05 -4.16 5.06
CA TYR A 164 -8.41 -3.45 6.16
C TYR A 164 -8.05 -2.05 5.70
N TYR A 165 -8.69 -1.05 6.30
CA TYR A 165 -8.28 0.34 6.21
C TYR A 165 -7.64 0.78 7.52
N ALA A 166 -6.55 1.54 7.46
CA ALA A 166 -5.79 2.02 8.63
C ALA A 166 -5.47 0.92 9.69
N GLY A 167 -5.36 -0.34 9.27
CA GLY A 167 -4.87 -1.48 10.06
C GLY A 167 -5.90 -2.26 10.86
N ARG A 168 -7.12 -1.76 11.10
CA ARG A 168 -8.15 -2.49 11.89
C ARG A 168 -9.60 -2.22 11.52
N TYR A 169 -9.88 -1.28 10.66
CA TYR A 169 -11.26 -0.96 10.31
C TYR A 169 -11.67 -1.76 9.07
N SER A 170 -12.64 -2.64 9.26
CA SER A 170 -13.36 -3.38 8.21
C SER A 170 -14.75 -2.81 8.05
#